data_30fcdaf99d2506d9c72ea46d0140fa75
#
_entry.id   30fcdaf99d2506d9c72ea46d0140fa75
#
_cell.length_a   1.000
_cell.length_b   1.000
_cell.length_c   1.000
_cell.angle_alpha   90.00
_cell.angle_beta   90.00
_cell.angle_gamma   90.00
#
_symmetry.space_group_name_H-M   'P 1'
#
loop_
_entity.id
_entity.type
_entity.pdbx_description
1 polymer ?
#
loop_
_entity_poly.entity_id
_entity_poly.type
_entity_poly.pdbx_seq_one_letter_code
_entity_poly.pdbx_strand_id
1 'polypeptide(L)'
;MTDRGARNKARWLRRQLRSLDFRTAVPQLTLWPLSGQTGQSGDLGPDAPELGVLLMGFTATTMKLIQTVKRRMGNDGDKKTSTSRTGATSSGGSSGGSGDLAAKTKATTPANSTSSRAMTAKPATESSSFATIPKLREAPPQERTDLFRKKMEVCAVVFDFHNDNNQKEKEAKRQTLLEIVEYVNNTRNCFNEALMQDVVNMVGANIFRALQTRNKDPLAFSDPEDDEPSLERAWPHLQIVYEFFLRFVVSNDVDPKIAKRFVDQNFMLKLLELFDSEDPRERDYLKTILHRIYGKFMALRSFIRRAIQHVFFKVIYESETHNGVGELLEILGSIINGFALPLKEEHKDFLIKALIPLHKVKSLASFYQQLSYCMAQYVEKDPRLAYDIITSMLRYWPVSITSKQVLFLNELEETLELTQPPEFHRMQDVLFRRLALCITCPHFQVAERTLFFWNTDYIVKLINSNRQELFPIIIGALYKNSKQHWNSAVHGLTFNVLKLLMEADPGLFDECSAKHRADEEEEGRREQERARKWQVLQEMHDAKVKA
;
A
#
# COMPACT_ATOMS: atom_id res chain seq x y z
N MET A 1 -13.69 22.97 -17.36
CA MET A 1 -13.69 21.92 -16.32
C MET A 1 -12.30 21.27 -16.08
N THR A 2 -11.28 21.58 -16.87
CA THR A 2 -9.96 20.92 -16.88
C THR A 2 -8.90 21.50 -15.93
N ASP A 3 -9.07 22.72 -15.45
CA ASP A 3 -8.04 23.42 -14.64
C ASP A 3 -8.13 23.14 -13.12
N ARG A 4 -9.27 22.73 -12.62
CA ARG A 4 -9.50 22.41 -11.20
C ARG A 4 -8.91 21.05 -10.80
N GLY A 5 -9.02 20.04 -11.66
CA GLY A 5 -8.44 18.72 -11.45
C GLY A 5 -6.89 18.74 -11.42
N ALA A 6 -6.28 19.52 -12.30
CA ALA A 6 -4.83 19.67 -12.35
C ALA A 6 -4.27 20.37 -11.09
N ARG A 7 -4.98 21.36 -10.54
CA ARG A 7 -4.59 22.07 -9.30
C ARG A 7 -4.75 21.20 -8.06
N ASN A 8 -5.80 20.40 -7.98
CA ASN A 8 -6.00 19.46 -6.87
C ASN A 8 -4.95 18.33 -6.90
N LYS A 9 -4.65 17.79 -8.08
CA LYS A 9 -3.59 16.78 -8.27
C LYS A 9 -2.20 17.32 -7.87
N ALA A 10 -1.88 18.57 -8.20
CA ALA A 10 -0.64 19.22 -7.80
C ALA A 10 -0.58 19.51 -6.29
N ARG A 11 -1.72 19.76 -5.65
CA ARG A 11 -1.82 20.01 -4.21
C ARG A 11 -1.70 18.70 -3.42
N TRP A 12 -2.35 17.62 -3.89
CA TRP A 12 -2.23 16.27 -3.35
C TRP A 12 -0.78 15.76 -3.43
N LEU A 13 -0.15 15.85 -4.61
CA LEU A 13 1.27 15.49 -4.80
C LEU A 13 2.21 16.27 -3.87
N ARG A 14 1.95 17.56 -3.62
CA ARG A 14 2.75 18.37 -2.68
C ARG A 14 2.57 17.94 -1.23
N ARG A 15 1.39 17.47 -0.82
CA ARG A 15 1.15 16.92 0.54
C ARG A 15 1.82 15.56 0.70
N GLN A 16 1.69 14.65 -0.26
CA GLN A 16 2.34 13.34 -0.26
C GLN A 16 3.87 13.46 -0.16
N LEU A 17 4.47 14.44 -0.85
CA LEU A 17 5.92 14.71 -0.77
C LEU A 17 6.37 15.32 0.57
N ARG A 18 5.46 15.87 1.39
CA ARG A 18 5.79 16.36 2.74
C ARG A 18 5.75 15.28 3.82
N SER A 19 4.99 14.21 3.60
CA SER A 19 4.88 13.07 4.54
C SER A 19 5.90 11.97 4.31
N LEU A 20 6.64 12.01 3.19
CA LEU A 20 7.74 11.09 2.91
C LEU A 20 9.01 11.57 3.62
N ASP A 21 9.40 10.90 4.68
CA ASP A 21 10.72 11.07 5.29
C ASP A 21 11.78 10.47 4.35
N PHE A 22 12.46 11.36 3.58
CA PHE A 22 13.34 11.02 2.46
C PHE A 22 14.67 10.34 2.87
N ARG A 23 14.82 9.88 4.12
CA ARG A 23 16.10 9.32 4.59
C ARG A 23 16.31 7.83 4.31
N THR A 24 15.27 7.08 3.89
CA THR A 24 15.37 5.61 3.80
C THR A 24 15.05 4.98 2.44
N ALA A 25 14.71 5.72 1.39
CA ALA A 25 14.28 5.14 0.12
C ALA A 25 15.02 5.67 -1.11
N VAL A 26 16.31 5.41 -1.21
CA VAL A 26 17.01 5.44 -2.52
C VAL A 26 17.98 4.28 -2.61
N PRO A 27 17.62 3.15 -3.21
CA PRO A 27 18.61 2.26 -3.79
C PRO A 27 19.28 2.95 -4.98
N GLN A 28 20.60 2.91 -5.03
CA GLN A 28 21.42 3.44 -6.10
C GLN A 28 21.02 2.82 -7.45
N LEU A 29 20.28 3.56 -8.26
CA LEU A 29 20.15 3.30 -9.69
C LEU A 29 21.42 3.84 -10.36
N THR A 30 22.34 2.95 -10.69
CA THR A 30 23.46 3.22 -11.58
C THR A 30 22.91 3.65 -12.94
N LEU A 31 23.04 4.92 -13.23
CA LEU A 31 22.81 5.52 -14.54
C LEU A 31 23.90 5.04 -15.51
N TRP A 32 23.50 4.29 -16.52
CA TRP A 32 24.34 4.06 -17.69
C TRP A 32 24.10 5.16 -18.73
N PRO A 33 25.14 5.67 -19.39
CA PRO A 33 25.05 6.83 -20.27
C PRO A 33 24.38 6.49 -21.60
N LEU A 34 23.38 7.28 -21.97
CA LEU A 34 22.86 7.36 -23.33
C LEU A 34 23.80 8.25 -24.16
N SER A 35 24.65 7.65 -24.96
CA SER A 35 25.36 8.35 -26.04
C SER A 35 24.49 8.38 -27.29
N GLY A 36 24.42 9.56 -27.88
CA GLY A 36 23.51 10.03 -28.89
C GLY A 36 23.57 9.36 -30.26
N GLN A 37 22.51 9.63 -31.00
CA GLN A 37 22.62 10.06 -32.41
C GLN A 37 21.30 10.71 -32.85
N THR A 38 21.46 11.92 -33.37
CA THR A 38 20.47 12.72 -34.11
C THR A 38 20.32 12.16 -35.52
N GLY A 39 19.09 12.15 -36.05
CA GLY A 39 18.90 12.01 -37.49
C GLY A 39 17.51 11.56 -37.95
N GLN A 40 16.82 12.49 -38.57
CA GLN A 40 15.80 12.38 -39.62
C GLN A 40 14.34 12.09 -39.26
N SER A 41 13.56 13.11 -39.55
CA SER A 41 12.12 13.20 -39.69
C SER A 41 11.58 12.27 -40.78
N GLY A 42 10.55 11.52 -40.45
CA GLY A 42 9.69 10.80 -41.41
C GLY A 42 8.25 10.87 -40.93
N ASP A 43 7.41 11.42 -41.78
CA ASP A 43 5.96 11.60 -41.65
C ASP A 43 5.25 10.30 -41.28
N LEU A 44 4.43 10.35 -40.23
CA LEU A 44 3.43 9.32 -39.92
C LEU A 44 2.07 9.99 -39.72
N GLY A 45 1.12 9.54 -40.51
CA GLY A 45 -0.26 10.01 -40.58
C GLY A 45 -1.08 9.84 -39.30
N PRO A 46 -2.27 10.43 -39.27
CA PRO A 46 -3.04 10.64 -38.04
C PRO A 46 -3.91 9.42 -37.74
N ASP A 47 -3.45 8.50 -36.88
CA ASP A 47 -4.31 7.57 -36.13
C ASP A 47 -3.44 6.62 -35.30
N ALA A 48 -2.99 7.09 -34.14
CA ALA A 48 -2.44 6.22 -33.10
C ALA A 48 -2.87 6.75 -31.70
N PRO A 49 -3.34 5.88 -30.81
CA PRO A 49 -4.02 6.31 -29.59
C PRO A 49 -3.06 6.87 -28.53
N GLU A 50 -3.54 7.89 -27.84
CA GLU A 50 -2.91 8.73 -26.81
C GLU A 50 -2.29 8.02 -25.56
N LEU A 51 -2.10 6.72 -25.57
CA LEU A 51 -1.57 5.98 -24.39
C LEU A 51 -0.07 6.18 -24.15
N GLY A 52 0.70 6.55 -25.16
CA GLY A 52 2.14 6.79 -25.05
C GLY A 52 2.53 8.09 -24.33
N VAL A 53 1.68 9.11 -24.43
CA VAL A 53 1.96 10.46 -23.91
C VAL A 53 1.73 10.56 -22.40
N LEU A 54 0.81 9.77 -21.86
CA LEU A 54 0.50 9.76 -20.41
C LEU A 54 1.60 9.12 -19.54
N LEU A 55 2.33 8.16 -20.07
CA LEU A 55 3.41 7.47 -19.34
C LEU A 55 4.73 8.24 -19.34
N MET A 56 5.05 8.98 -20.40
CA MET A 56 6.22 9.88 -20.42
C MET A 56 6.01 11.17 -19.60
N GLY A 57 4.76 11.65 -19.47
CA GLY A 57 4.44 12.81 -18.64
C GLY A 57 4.67 12.58 -17.15
N PHE A 58 4.49 11.36 -16.67
CA PHE A 58 4.63 11.04 -15.25
C PHE A 58 6.08 11.01 -14.78
N THR A 59 6.99 10.45 -15.56
CA THR A 59 8.42 10.39 -15.24
C THR A 59 9.11 11.74 -15.40
N ALA A 60 8.80 12.50 -16.44
CA ALA A 60 9.42 13.81 -16.69
C ALA A 60 8.96 14.89 -15.68
N THR A 61 7.69 14.85 -15.27
CA THR A 61 7.15 15.81 -14.29
C THR A 61 7.65 15.48 -12.88
N THR A 62 7.76 14.21 -12.52
CA THR A 62 8.32 13.76 -11.24
C THR A 62 9.82 14.09 -11.14
N MET A 63 10.59 13.89 -12.22
CA MET A 63 12.00 14.25 -12.28
C MET A 63 12.24 15.77 -12.21
N LYS A 64 11.44 16.58 -12.89
CA LYS A 64 11.53 18.06 -12.79
C LYS A 64 11.17 18.57 -11.38
N LEU A 65 10.20 17.93 -10.71
CA LEU A 65 9.82 18.29 -9.35
C LEU A 65 10.94 17.93 -8.34
N ILE A 66 11.56 16.76 -8.49
CA ILE A 66 12.69 16.32 -7.66
C ILE A 66 13.90 17.26 -7.84
N GLN A 67 14.19 17.70 -9.06
CA GLN A 67 15.28 18.66 -9.32
C GLN A 67 15.00 20.05 -8.73
N THR A 68 13.74 20.50 -8.75
CA THR A 68 13.33 21.79 -8.18
C THR A 68 13.40 21.78 -6.65
N VAL A 69 13.06 20.64 -6.02
CA VAL A 69 13.17 20.46 -4.56
C VAL A 69 14.63 20.36 -4.12
N LYS A 70 15.51 19.65 -4.87
CA LYS A 70 16.94 19.59 -4.59
C LYS A 70 17.63 20.95 -4.66
N ARG A 71 17.23 21.84 -5.59
CA ARG A 71 17.76 23.22 -5.67
C ARG A 71 17.33 24.11 -4.52
N ARG A 72 16.18 23.86 -3.88
CA ARG A 72 15.71 24.65 -2.72
C ARG A 72 16.26 24.18 -1.38
N MET A 73 16.70 22.92 -1.24
CA MET A 73 17.28 22.37 -0.01
C MET A 73 18.80 22.50 0.12
N GLY A 74 19.48 23.01 -0.91
CA GLY A 74 20.95 23.18 -0.93
C GLY A 74 21.50 24.45 -0.31
N ASN A 75 20.68 25.27 0.36
CA ASN A 75 21.10 26.59 0.84
C ASN A 75 20.74 26.87 2.32
N ASP A 76 21.03 25.94 3.23
CA ASP A 76 21.17 26.28 4.65
C ASP A 76 22.19 25.33 5.26
N GLY A 77 23.39 25.91 5.50
CA GLY A 77 24.54 25.21 5.96
C GLY A 77 24.77 25.31 7.45
N ASP A 78 25.58 24.41 7.89
CA ASP A 78 26.51 24.46 9.01
C ASP A 78 26.09 25.11 10.34
N LYS A 79 26.04 24.26 11.39
CA LYS A 79 26.80 24.53 12.61
C LYS A 79 26.97 23.24 13.45
N LYS A 80 28.26 23.00 13.75
CA LYS A 80 28.82 22.00 14.66
C LYS A 80 28.30 22.11 16.09
N THR A 81 28.19 21.01 16.80
CA THR A 81 29.00 20.84 18.04
C THR A 81 29.00 19.37 18.53
N SER A 82 30.18 18.98 18.94
CA SER A 82 30.66 17.74 19.50
C SER A 82 30.34 17.57 21.00
N THR A 83 30.24 16.34 21.45
CA THR A 83 30.92 15.76 22.67
C THR A 83 30.23 14.42 22.97
N SER A 84 30.90 13.32 22.89
CA SER A 84 31.86 12.56 23.67
C SER A 84 31.30 11.87 24.93
N ARG A 85 31.57 10.58 24.94
CA ARG A 85 32.05 9.70 26.01
C ARG A 85 31.07 8.82 26.79
N THR A 86 31.32 7.55 26.63
CA THR A 86 31.84 6.49 27.56
C THR A 86 30.77 5.88 28.47
N GLY A 87 30.65 4.62 28.69
CA GLY A 87 31.45 3.45 28.57
C GLY A 87 30.93 2.37 29.53
N ALA A 88 31.28 1.15 29.25
CA ALA A 88 31.58 0.04 30.17
C ALA A 88 30.43 -0.82 30.74
N THR A 89 30.37 -2.06 30.28
CA THR A 89 30.79 -3.35 30.90
C THR A 89 29.90 -3.90 32.01
N SER A 90 29.40 -5.09 31.94
CA SER A 90 29.88 -6.42 32.28
C SER A 90 28.72 -7.32 32.68
N SER A 91 28.61 -8.47 32.11
CA SER A 91 29.03 -9.81 32.55
C SER A 91 28.06 -10.60 33.41
N GLY A 92 27.90 -11.84 33.01
CA GLY A 92 27.67 -13.03 33.80
C GLY A 92 26.23 -13.50 33.86
N GLY A 93 25.87 -14.71 33.62
CA GLY A 93 26.49 -16.00 33.64
C GLY A 93 25.44 -17.03 33.97
N SER A 94 25.50 -18.13 33.25
CA SER A 94 25.27 -19.53 33.63
C SER A 94 23.88 -20.06 34.00
N SER A 95 23.52 -21.05 33.24
CA SER A 95 23.35 -22.48 33.55
C SER A 95 21.95 -22.97 33.96
N GLY A 96 21.46 -23.92 33.20
CA GLY A 96 21.32 -25.28 33.63
C GLY A 96 19.94 -25.89 33.49
N GLY A 97 19.86 -27.03 32.81
CA GLY A 97 19.10 -28.16 33.26
C GLY A 97 17.93 -28.67 32.42
N SER A 98 18.21 -29.59 31.55
CA SER A 98 17.63 -30.93 31.30
C SER A 98 16.18 -31.26 31.72
N GLY A 99 15.47 -31.90 30.80
CA GLY A 99 14.33 -32.74 31.15
C GLY A 99 13.57 -33.29 29.94
N ASP A 100 14.02 -34.44 29.45
CA ASP A 100 13.28 -35.34 28.55
C ASP A 100 11.90 -35.72 29.07
N LEU A 101 10.95 -35.86 28.20
CA LEU A 101 10.01 -37.01 28.23
C LEU A 101 9.22 -37.16 26.92
N ALA A 102 9.41 -38.30 26.29
CA ALA A 102 8.73 -38.78 25.11
C ALA A 102 7.32 -39.31 25.43
N ALA A 103 6.37 -39.10 24.54
CA ALA A 103 5.23 -40.03 24.43
C ALA A 103 4.73 -40.12 22.97
N LYS A 104 4.85 -41.31 22.42
CA LYS A 104 4.26 -41.78 21.16
C LYS A 104 2.76 -41.94 21.29
N THR A 105 2.00 -41.51 20.28
CA THR A 105 0.77 -42.21 19.89
C THR A 105 0.56 -42.19 18.39
N LYS A 106 0.40 -43.37 17.83
CA LYS A 106 0.02 -43.65 16.44
C LYS A 106 -1.50 -43.54 16.30
N ALA A 107 -1.97 -43.00 15.19
CA ALA A 107 -3.25 -43.42 14.61
C ALA A 107 -3.25 -43.19 13.08
N THR A 108 -3.76 -44.12 12.41
CA THR A 108 -3.80 -44.53 11.02
C THR A 108 -4.71 -43.70 10.12
N THR A 109 -4.29 -43.64 8.85
CA THR A 109 -4.92 -43.19 7.60
C THR A 109 -6.37 -43.67 7.34
N PRO A 110 -7.14 -43.05 6.36
CA PRO A 110 -6.89 -43.43 4.97
C PRO A 110 -6.90 -42.30 3.92
N ALA A 111 -6.24 -42.62 2.84
CA ALA A 111 -6.05 -41.86 1.63
C ALA A 111 -7.33 -41.65 0.81
N ASN A 112 -7.43 -40.48 0.17
CA ASN A 112 -8.18 -40.39 -1.08
C ASN A 112 -7.38 -39.51 -2.06
N SER A 113 -7.01 -40.15 -3.15
CA SER A 113 -6.15 -39.65 -4.22
C SER A 113 -6.99 -38.85 -5.22
N THR A 114 -6.67 -37.57 -5.39
CA THR A 114 -6.93 -36.85 -6.65
C THR A 114 -5.61 -36.26 -7.14
N SER A 115 -5.16 -36.84 -8.22
CA SER A 115 -3.92 -36.55 -8.95
C SER A 115 -3.99 -35.19 -9.59
N SER A 116 -3.43 -34.18 -8.95
CA SER A 116 -2.94 -32.97 -9.61
C SER A 116 -1.46 -33.17 -9.91
N ARG A 117 -1.16 -33.24 -11.20
CA ARG A 117 0.20 -33.39 -11.72
C ARG A 117 1.05 -32.18 -11.31
N ALA A 118 1.70 -32.30 -10.16
CA ALA A 118 2.71 -31.38 -9.70
C ALA A 118 3.87 -31.39 -10.71
N MET A 119 4.20 -30.22 -11.28
CA MET A 119 5.45 -30.02 -12.01
C MET A 119 6.58 -30.08 -10.97
N THR A 120 7.13 -31.27 -10.77
CA THR A 120 8.31 -31.50 -9.93
C THR A 120 9.51 -30.91 -10.64
N ALA A 121 10.15 -29.92 -10.02
CA ALA A 121 11.49 -29.48 -10.36
C ALA A 121 12.45 -30.70 -10.26
N LYS A 122 13.20 -31.00 -11.32
CA LYS A 122 14.22 -32.05 -11.29
C LYS A 122 15.33 -31.62 -10.34
N PRO A 123 15.75 -32.45 -9.37
CA PRO A 123 16.91 -32.17 -8.55
C PRO A 123 18.19 -32.21 -9.38
N ALA A 124 19.12 -31.31 -9.07
CA ALA A 124 20.40 -31.15 -9.74
C ALA A 124 21.30 -32.38 -9.54
N THR A 125 21.33 -33.28 -10.50
CA THR A 125 22.24 -34.43 -10.53
C THR A 125 22.94 -34.62 -11.90
N GLU A 126 23.16 -33.54 -12.68
CA GLU A 126 24.02 -33.62 -13.87
C GLU A 126 24.87 -32.34 -13.98
N SER A 127 26.09 -32.42 -13.50
CA SER A 127 27.04 -31.32 -13.29
C SER A 127 27.80 -30.83 -14.50
N SER A 128 27.39 -31.11 -15.75
CA SER A 128 28.24 -30.82 -16.92
C SER A 128 27.60 -29.94 -18.02
N SER A 129 26.33 -29.50 -17.87
CA SER A 129 25.60 -28.93 -19.01
C SER A 129 25.89 -27.45 -19.32
N PHE A 130 26.33 -26.65 -18.34
CA PHE A 130 26.55 -25.20 -18.56
C PHE A 130 27.86 -24.88 -19.34
N ALA A 131 28.93 -25.65 -19.16
CA ALA A 131 30.26 -25.34 -19.71
C ALA A 131 30.41 -25.59 -21.20
N THR A 132 29.50 -26.35 -21.82
CA THR A 132 29.61 -26.82 -23.21
C THR A 132 28.71 -26.07 -24.21
N ILE A 133 27.91 -25.12 -23.76
CA ILE A 133 26.92 -24.44 -24.60
C ILE A 133 27.53 -23.16 -25.21
N PRO A 134 27.64 -23.02 -26.54
CA PRO A 134 28.20 -21.84 -27.19
C PRO A 134 27.35 -20.59 -26.94
N LYS A 135 27.93 -19.40 -27.14
CA LYS A 135 27.20 -18.14 -27.01
C LYS A 135 26.22 -17.95 -28.16
N LEU A 136 25.04 -17.38 -27.84
CA LEU A 136 23.98 -17.12 -28.83
C LEU A 136 24.43 -16.22 -29.99
N ARG A 137 25.38 -15.31 -29.74
CA ARG A 137 25.92 -14.41 -30.77
C ARG A 137 26.86 -15.12 -31.75
N GLU A 138 27.53 -16.16 -31.28
CA GLU A 138 28.52 -16.92 -32.07
C GLU A 138 27.83 -17.99 -32.95
N ALA A 139 26.61 -18.38 -32.63
CA ALA A 139 25.86 -19.40 -33.36
C ALA A 139 25.26 -18.86 -34.67
N PRO A 140 25.20 -19.71 -35.72
CA PRO A 140 24.53 -19.39 -36.99
C PRO A 140 23.04 -19.03 -36.73
N PRO A 141 22.44 -18.11 -37.51
CA PRO A 141 21.06 -17.71 -37.34
C PRO A 141 20.04 -18.86 -37.32
N GLN A 142 20.30 -19.92 -38.08
CA GLN A 142 19.44 -21.10 -38.18
C GLN A 142 19.41 -21.94 -36.88
N GLU A 143 20.52 -21.99 -36.15
CA GLU A 143 20.67 -22.78 -34.91
C GLU A 143 20.33 -21.99 -33.65
N ARG A 144 20.18 -20.67 -33.75
CA ARG A 144 19.95 -19.80 -32.58
C ARG A 144 18.69 -20.14 -31.81
N THR A 145 17.63 -20.55 -32.50
CA THR A 145 16.34 -20.91 -31.85
C THR A 145 16.51 -22.17 -31.01
N ASP A 146 17.19 -23.19 -31.52
CA ASP A 146 17.41 -24.44 -30.78
C ASP A 146 18.41 -24.24 -29.63
N LEU A 147 19.43 -23.41 -29.86
CA LEU A 147 20.38 -23.03 -28.82
C LEU A 147 19.72 -22.23 -27.72
N PHE A 148 18.82 -21.30 -28.07
CA PHE A 148 18.04 -20.53 -27.11
C PHE A 148 17.15 -21.45 -26.23
N ARG A 149 16.49 -22.44 -26.87
CA ARG A 149 15.69 -23.46 -26.14
C ARG A 149 16.56 -24.27 -25.17
N LYS A 150 17.72 -24.76 -25.59
CA LYS A 150 18.66 -25.47 -24.71
C LYS A 150 19.11 -24.61 -23.54
N LYS A 151 19.38 -23.32 -23.75
CA LYS A 151 19.72 -22.39 -22.65
C LYS A 151 18.56 -22.18 -21.70
N MET A 152 17.31 -22.10 -22.19
CA MET A 152 16.11 -22.03 -21.31
C MET A 152 15.97 -23.28 -20.45
N GLU A 153 16.17 -24.47 -21.04
CA GLU A 153 16.08 -25.73 -20.31
C GLU A 153 17.13 -25.84 -19.21
N VAL A 154 18.37 -25.47 -19.50
CA VAL A 154 19.46 -25.46 -18.52
C VAL A 154 19.22 -24.39 -17.44
N CYS A 155 18.72 -23.20 -17.79
CA CYS A 155 18.38 -22.15 -16.83
C CYS A 155 17.14 -22.47 -15.98
N ALA A 156 16.34 -23.48 -16.33
CA ALA A 156 15.23 -23.96 -15.50
C ALA A 156 15.68 -24.75 -14.26
N VAL A 157 16.94 -25.18 -14.19
CA VAL A 157 17.50 -25.87 -13.01
C VAL A 157 17.58 -24.89 -11.83
N VAL A 158 17.03 -25.26 -10.68
CA VAL A 158 17.03 -24.45 -9.46
C VAL A 158 18.16 -24.90 -8.54
N PHE A 159 18.92 -23.95 -8.00
CA PHE A 159 19.99 -24.20 -7.03
C PHE A 159 19.55 -23.80 -5.63
N ASP A 160 20.05 -24.53 -4.63
CA ASP A 160 19.91 -24.17 -3.23
C ASP A 160 20.97 -23.13 -2.85
N PHE A 161 20.51 -21.95 -2.40
CA PHE A 161 21.37 -20.86 -1.94
C PHE A 161 21.61 -20.86 -0.42
N HIS A 162 21.07 -21.85 0.31
CA HIS A 162 21.39 -22.04 1.73
C HIS A 162 22.74 -22.72 1.91
N ASN A 163 23.21 -23.42 0.88
CA ASN A 163 24.50 -24.10 0.87
C ASN A 163 25.46 -23.44 -0.12
N ASP A 164 26.72 -23.36 0.23
CA ASP A 164 27.79 -22.84 -0.65
C ASP A 164 28.25 -23.85 -1.73
N ASN A 165 27.55 -24.97 -1.84
CA ASN A 165 27.81 -25.95 -2.88
C ASN A 165 27.51 -25.41 -4.26
N ASN A 166 28.19 -25.95 -5.29
CA ASN A 166 27.93 -25.67 -6.71
C ASN A 166 28.14 -24.20 -7.11
N GLN A 167 29.06 -23.47 -6.47
CA GLN A 167 29.33 -22.06 -6.76
C GLN A 167 29.66 -21.82 -8.25
N LYS A 168 30.44 -22.70 -8.87
CA LYS A 168 30.78 -22.61 -10.31
C LYS A 168 29.53 -22.73 -11.20
N GLU A 169 28.64 -23.65 -10.88
CA GLU A 169 27.39 -23.87 -11.61
C GLU A 169 26.41 -22.74 -11.42
N LYS A 170 26.29 -22.21 -10.18
CA LYS A 170 25.50 -21.02 -9.87
C LYS A 170 25.97 -19.82 -10.71
N GLU A 171 27.27 -19.57 -10.76
CA GLU A 171 27.82 -18.47 -11.58
C GLU A 171 27.67 -18.73 -13.07
N ALA A 172 27.85 -19.97 -13.56
CA ALA A 172 27.61 -20.32 -14.94
C ALA A 172 26.16 -20.10 -15.38
N LYS A 173 25.19 -20.48 -14.52
CA LYS A 173 23.75 -20.16 -14.72
C LYS A 173 23.54 -18.65 -14.76
N ARG A 174 24.11 -17.91 -13.84
CA ARG A 174 23.99 -16.45 -13.77
C ARG A 174 24.49 -15.79 -15.06
N GLN A 175 25.65 -16.21 -15.55
CA GLN A 175 26.22 -15.71 -16.82
C GLN A 175 25.34 -16.08 -18.03
N THR A 176 24.78 -17.28 -18.06
CA THR A 176 23.86 -17.71 -19.12
C THR A 176 22.57 -16.88 -19.10
N LEU A 177 22.01 -16.59 -17.93
CA LEU A 177 20.83 -15.73 -17.78
C LEU A 177 21.10 -14.30 -18.25
N LEU A 178 22.28 -13.73 -17.92
CA LEU A 178 22.68 -12.40 -18.38
C LEU A 178 22.83 -12.36 -19.90
N GLU A 179 23.44 -13.39 -20.50
CA GLU A 179 23.57 -13.53 -21.96
C GLU A 179 22.21 -13.56 -22.65
N ILE A 180 21.25 -14.30 -22.08
CA ILE A 180 19.89 -14.39 -22.60
C ILE A 180 19.19 -13.01 -22.56
N VAL A 181 19.30 -12.29 -21.44
CA VAL A 181 18.75 -10.93 -21.30
C VAL A 181 19.38 -9.99 -22.31
N GLU A 182 20.70 -10.05 -22.48
CA GLU A 182 21.43 -9.24 -23.46
C GLU A 182 21.01 -9.58 -24.90
N TYR A 183 20.83 -10.86 -25.21
CA TYR A 183 20.36 -11.31 -26.52
C TYR A 183 18.97 -10.76 -26.85
N VAL A 184 18.03 -10.88 -25.92
CA VAL A 184 16.64 -10.37 -26.07
C VAL A 184 16.61 -8.85 -26.23
N ASN A 185 17.48 -8.12 -25.54
CA ASN A 185 17.56 -6.67 -25.67
C ASN A 185 18.05 -6.20 -27.06
N ASN A 186 18.92 -6.97 -27.70
CA ASN A 186 19.60 -6.58 -28.93
C ASN A 186 18.99 -7.23 -30.18
N THR A 187 18.10 -8.21 -30.04
CA THR A 187 17.55 -8.98 -31.17
C THR A 187 16.05 -8.77 -31.28
N ARG A 188 15.57 -8.45 -32.48
CA ARG A 188 14.13 -8.40 -32.79
C ARG A 188 13.63 -9.78 -33.19
N ASN A 189 12.34 -10.03 -33.02
CA ASN A 189 11.67 -11.30 -33.36
C ASN A 189 12.31 -12.52 -32.69
N CYS A 190 12.79 -12.36 -31.46
CA CYS A 190 13.40 -13.44 -30.69
C CYS A 190 12.37 -14.37 -30.01
N PHE A 191 11.13 -13.97 -29.86
CA PHE A 191 10.06 -14.75 -29.23
C PHE A 191 9.07 -15.26 -30.29
N ASN A 192 9.28 -16.48 -30.77
CA ASN A 192 8.32 -17.18 -31.62
C ASN A 192 7.36 -18.04 -30.76
N GLU A 193 6.23 -18.50 -31.34
CA GLU A 193 5.22 -19.29 -30.60
C GLU A 193 5.82 -20.55 -29.96
N ALA A 194 6.75 -21.22 -30.67
CA ALA A 194 7.39 -22.44 -30.19
C ALA A 194 8.26 -22.23 -28.94
N LEU A 195 8.83 -21.05 -28.76
CA LEU A 195 9.67 -20.71 -27.61
C LEU A 195 8.87 -20.18 -26.40
N MET A 196 7.63 -19.72 -26.61
CA MET A 196 6.84 -19.12 -25.52
C MET A 196 6.59 -20.07 -24.36
N GLN A 197 6.37 -21.36 -24.66
CA GLN A 197 6.22 -22.39 -23.63
C GLN A 197 7.50 -22.58 -22.82
N ASP A 198 8.65 -22.63 -23.50
CA ASP A 198 9.95 -22.85 -22.85
C ASP A 198 10.32 -21.64 -21.98
N VAL A 199 10.03 -20.43 -22.44
CA VAL A 199 10.17 -19.19 -21.65
C VAL A 199 9.34 -19.23 -20.38
N VAL A 200 8.04 -19.52 -20.49
CA VAL A 200 7.12 -19.56 -19.34
C VAL A 200 7.49 -20.69 -18.38
N ASN A 201 7.92 -21.84 -18.89
CA ASN A 201 8.40 -22.96 -18.07
C ASN A 201 9.68 -22.59 -17.31
N MET A 202 10.67 -21.97 -17.97
CA MET A 202 11.90 -21.54 -17.32
C MET A 202 11.64 -20.49 -16.24
N VAL A 203 10.83 -19.49 -16.54
CA VAL A 203 10.44 -18.45 -15.57
C VAL A 203 9.71 -19.09 -14.40
N GLY A 204 8.67 -19.90 -14.65
CA GLY A 204 7.89 -20.56 -13.61
C GLY A 204 8.71 -21.48 -12.71
N ALA A 205 9.67 -22.24 -13.28
CA ALA A 205 10.57 -23.10 -12.52
C ALA A 205 11.45 -22.33 -11.53
N ASN A 206 11.84 -21.09 -11.87
CA ASN A 206 12.70 -20.27 -11.01
C ASN A 206 11.93 -19.46 -9.99
N ILE A 207 10.79 -18.84 -10.37
CA ILE A 207 10.09 -17.89 -9.50
C ILE A 207 9.03 -18.55 -8.58
N PHE A 208 8.35 -19.61 -9.06
CA PHE A 208 7.29 -20.25 -8.29
C PHE A 208 7.86 -21.18 -7.23
N ARG A 209 7.88 -20.72 -6.01
CA ARG A 209 8.34 -21.42 -4.82
C ARG A 209 7.40 -21.19 -3.66
N ALA A 210 7.47 -22.05 -2.66
CA ALA A 210 6.82 -21.80 -1.38
C ALA A 210 7.58 -20.68 -0.67
N LEU A 211 6.87 -19.62 -0.30
CA LEU A 211 7.45 -18.54 0.51
C LEU A 211 7.63 -19.04 1.94
N GLN A 212 8.74 -18.67 2.55
CA GLN A 212 8.99 -18.95 3.97
C GLN A 212 8.06 -18.04 4.77
N THR A 213 7.03 -18.61 5.37
CA THR A 213 6.22 -17.90 6.37
C THR A 213 7.05 -17.78 7.64
N ARG A 214 7.41 -16.55 8.02
CA ARG A 214 7.88 -16.30 9.39
C ARG A 214 6.76 -16.75 10.34
N ASN A 215 7.05 -17.72 11.18
CA ASN A 215 6.25 -17.97 12.37
C ASN A 215 6.47 -16.76 13.31
N LYS A 216 5.73 -15.67 13.04
CA LYS A 216 5.64 -14.57 14.01
C LYS A 216 4.89 -15.14 15.19
N ASP A 217 5.62 -15.41 16.27
CA ASP A 217 5.01 -15.82 17.52
C ASP A 217 4.00 -14.75 17.92
N PRO A 218 2.68 -15.05 18.00
CA PRO A 218 1.66 -14.04 18.33
C PRO A 218 1.89 -13.38 19.70
N LEU A 219 2.78 -13.95 20.52
CA LEU A 219 3.14 -13.49 21.86
C LEU A 219 4.50 -12.77 21.92
N ALA A 220 5.29 -12.80 20.85
CA ALA A 220 6.51 -12.02 20.81
C ALA A 220 6.14 -10.54 20.70
N PHE A 221 6.46 -9.76 21.72
CA PHE A 221 6.51 -8.30 21.68
C PHE A 221 7.67 -7.90 20.78
N SER A 222 7.48 -8.06 19.47
CA SER A 222 8.41 -7.55 18.47
C SER A 222 7.93 -6.16 18.11
N ASP A 223 8.80 -5.16 18.27
CA ASP A 223 8.51 -3.82 17.77
C ASP A 223 8.42 -3.92 16.24
N PRO A 224 7.33 -3.48 15.62
CA PRO A 224 7.22 -3.50 14.15
C PRO A 224 8.32 -2.72 13.43
N GLU A 225 9.03 -1.82 14.13
CA GLU A 225 10.15 -1.04 13.59
C GLU A 225 11.47 -1.82 13.58
N ASP A 226 11.62 -2.86 14.40
CA ASP A 226 12.84 -3.70 14.50
C ASP A 226 12.82 -4.93 13.58
N ASP A 227 11.72 -5.18 12.87
CA ASP A 227 11.57 -6.33 11.97
C ASP A 227 12.19 -6.04 10.60
N GLU A 228 13.50 -6.23 10.45
CA GLU A 228 14.13 -6.19 9.12
C GLU A 228 13.54 -7.27 8.20
N PRO A 229 13.16 -6.91 6.94
CA PRO A 229 12.60 -7.86 6.00
C PRO A 229 13.63 -8.93 5.63
N SER A 230 13.21 -10.19 5.61
CA SER A 230 14.06 -11.29 5.16
C SER A 230 14.31 -11.17 3.66
N LEU A 231 15.57 -10.98 3.30
CA LEU A 231 15.98 -10.88 1.89
C LEU A 231 16.15 -12.26 1.27
N GLU A 232 15.65 -12.44 0.05
CA GLU A 232 15.73 -13.68 -0.71
C GLU A 232 17.19 -13.99 -1.09
N ARG A 233 17.70 -15.13 -0.65
CA ARG A 233 19.09 -15.55 -0.93
C ARG A 233 19.35 -15.89 -2.39
N ALA A 234 18.33 -16.39 -3.11
CA ALA A 234 18.40 -16.69 -4.53
C ALA A 234 18.30 -15.42 -5.42
N TRP A 235 18.24 -14.22 -4.81
CA TRP A 235 18.11 -12.96 -5.53
C TRP A 235 19.10 -12.75 -6.68
N PRO A 236 20.39 -13.15 -6.60
CA PRO A 236 21.33 -13.02 -7.73
C PRO A 236 20.87 -13.69 -9.02
N HIS A 237 20.06 -14.75 -8.93
CA HIS A 237 19.43 -15.39 -10.09
C HIS A 237 18.04 -14.84 -10.36
N LEU A 238 17.22 -14.70 -9.33
CA LEU A 238 15.83 -14.26 -9.46
C LEU A 238 15.71 -12.89 -10.10
N GLN A 239 16.56 -11.95 -9.74
CA GLN A 239 16.57 -10.61 -10.34
C GLN A 239 16.69 -10.68 -11.86
N ILE A 240 17.59 -11.52 -12.39
CA ILE A 240 17.81 -11.66 -13.82
C ILE A 240 16.63 -12.37 -14.49
N VAL A 241 16.03 -13.36 -13.82
CA VAL A 241 14.83 -14.05 -14.30
C VAL A 241 13.63 -13.10 -14.36
N TYR A 242 13.44 -12.25 -13.34
CA TYR A 242 12.39 -11.22 -13.35
C TYR A 242 12.62 -10.17 -14.45
N GLU A 243 13.85 -9.72 -14.64
CA GLU A 243 14.21 -8.81 -15.72
C GLU A 243 13.93 -9.44 -17.09
N PHE A 244 14.31 -10.70 -17.30
CA PHE A 244 14.00 -11.45 -18.50
C PHE A 244 12.50 -11.57 -18.73
N PHE A 245 11.73 -11.92 -17.69
CA PHE A 245 10.28 -12.05 -17.79
C PHE A 245 9.60 -10.70 -18.08
N LEU A 246 10.06 -9.62 -17.50
CA LEU A 246 9.60 -8.29 -17.83
C LEU A 246 9.81 -7.96 -19.30
N ARG A 247 11.00 -8.28 -19.86
CA ARG A 247 11.32 -8.11 -21.30
C ARG A 247 10.40 -8.92 -22.19
N PHE A 248 10.14 -10.16 -21.82
CA PHE A 248 9.17 -11.01 -22.53
C PHE A 248 7.77 -10.39 -22.54
N VAL A 249 7.27 -9.96 -21.39
CA VAL A 249 5.92 -9.35 -21.29
C VAL A 249 5.82 -8.07 -22.11
N VAL A 250 6.86 -7.23 -22.10
CA VAL A 250 6.84 -5.92 -22.78
C VAL A 250 7.11 -6.06 -24.29
N SER A 251 7.82 -7.11 -24.74
CA SER A 251 8.19 -7.29 -26.14
C SER A 251 7.00 -7.24 -27.10
N ASN A 252 7.15 -6.52 -28.21
CA ASN A 252 6.15 -6.48 -29.28
C ASN A 252 6.03 -7.81 -30.04
N ASP A 253 7.05 -8.67 -29.98
CA ASP A 253 7.06 -9.99 -30.62
C ASP A 253 6.05 -10.95 -29.97
N VAL A 254 5.64 -10.68 -28.74
CA VAL A 254 4.72 -11.52 -27.97
C VAL A 254 3.27 -11.10 -28.24
N ASP A 255 2.59 -11.83 -29.12
CA ASP A 255 1.15 -11.62 -29.36
C ASP A 255 0.33 -12.08 -28.13
N PRO A 256 -0.46 -11.19 -27.50
CA PRO A 256 -1.32 -11.55 -26.36
C PRO A 256 -2.34 -12.66 -26.66
N LYS A 257 -2.76 -12.81 -27.91
CA LYS A 257 -3.72 -13.86 -28.33
C LYS A 257 -3.10 -15.25 -28.27
N ILE A 258 -1.81 -15.36 -28.53
CA ILE A 258 -1.06 -16.61 -28.46
C ILE A 258 -0.56 -16.83 -27.03
N ALA A 259 0.11 -15.85 -26.47
CA ALA A 259 0.76 -15.93 -25.16
C ALA A 259 -0.21 -16.23 -23.99
N LYS A 260 -1.51 -15.89 -24.10
CA LYS A 260 -2.53 -16.24 -23.12
C LYS A 260 -2.72 -17.75 -22.91
N ARG A 261 -2.21 -18.59 -23.81
CA ARG A 261 -2.25 -20.06 -23.66
C ARG A 261 -1.21 -20.53 -22.65
N PHE A 262 -0.16 -19.75 -22.45
CA PHE A 262 1.00 -20.08 -21.61
C PHE A 262 0.97 -19.25 -20.32
N VAL A 263 0.69 -17.96 -20.41
CA VAL A 263 0.42 -17.07 -19.25
C VAL A 263 -1.09 -17.14 -18.98
N ASP A 264 -1.50 -18.21 -18.37
CA ASP A 264 -2.90 -18.54 -18.08
C ASP A 264 -3.35 -18.07 -16.67
N GLN A 265 -4.57 -18.41 -16.29
CA GLN A 265 -5.13 -18.08 -14.97
C GLN A 265 -4.35 -18.73 -13.82
N ASN A 266 -3.87 -19.95 -14.01
CA ASN A 266 -3.10 -20.68 -13.00
C ASN A 266 -1.73 -20.04 -12.78
N PHE A 267 -1.07 -19.63 -13.87
CA PHE A 267 0.16 -18.84 -13.79
C PHE A 267 -0.06 -17.54 -13.02
N MET A 268 -1.19 -16.84 -13.29
CA MET A 268 -1.51 -15.60 -12.60
C MET A 268 -1.79 -15.78 -11.11
N LEU A 269 -2.43 -16.88 -10.69
CA LEU A 269 -2.62 -17.16 -9.27
C LEU A 269 -1.28 -17.37 -8.56
N LYS A 270 -0.39 -18.19 -9.12
CA LYS A 270 0.95 -18.40 -8.58
C LYS A 270 1.77 -17.11 -8.52
N LEU A 271 1.62 -16.24 -9.53
CA LEU A 271 2.30 -14.94 -9.54
C LEU A 271 1.78 -14.02 -8.41
N LEU A 272 0.48 -14.05 -8.14
CA LEU A 272 -0.13 -13.27 -7.05
C LEU A 272 0.25 -13.81 -5.66
N GLU A 273 0.45 -15.11 -5.51
CA GLU A 273 0.96 -15.71 -4.27
C GLU A 273 2.35 -15.16 -3.89
N LEU A 274 3.20 -14.86 -4.88
CA LEU A 274 4.53 -14.29 -4.64
C LEU A 274 4.52 -12.86 -4.08
N PHE A 275 3.40 -12.13 -4.19
CA PHE A 275 3.30 -10.81 -3.59
C PHE A 275 3.41 -10.82 -2.06
N ASP A 276 3.22 -11.96 -1.41
CA ASP A 276 3.44 -12.09 0.03
C ASP A 276 4.93 -12.28 0.41
N SER A 277 5.84 -12.17 -0.55
CA SER A 277 7.29 -12.17 -0.29
C SER A 277 7.68 -11.04 0.66
N GLU A 278 8.56 -11.33 1.61
CA GLU A 278 9.14 -10.32 2.50
C GLU A 278 10.14 -9.41 1.76
N ASP A 279 10.77 -9.89 0.69
CA ASP A 279 11.75 -9.11 -0.08
C ASP A 279 11.08 -8.00 -0.88
N PRO A 280 11.29 -6.71 -0.54
CA PRO A 280 10.66 -5.60 -1.26
C PRO A 280 11.11 -5.48 -2.71
N ARG A 281 12.33 -5.95 -3.03
CA ARG A 281 12.87 -5.93 -4.40
C ARG A 281 12.08 -6.87 -5.31
N GLU A 282 11.67 -8.03 -4.79
CA GLU A 282 10.83 -8.99 -5.50
C GLU A 282 9.44 -8.43 -5.76
N ARG A 283 8.82 -7.84 -4.73
CA ARG A 283 7.50 -7.23 -4.86
C ARG A 283 7.47 -6.08 -5.86
N ASP A 284 8.54 -5.29 -5.98
CA ASP A 284 8.63 -4.21 -6.97
C ASP A 284 8.68 -4.73 -8.41
N TYR A 285 9.45 -5.81 -8.67
CA TYR A 285 9.42 -6.49 -9.97
C TYR A 285 8.02 -7.08 -10.27
N LEU A 286 7.42 -7.78 -9.31
CA LEU A 286 6.08 -8.36 -9.44
C LEU A 286 5.03 -7.28 -9.75
N LYS A 287 5.07 -6.15 -9.06
CA LYS A 287 4.22 -4.97 -9.31
C LYS A 287 4.35 -4.51 -10.76
N THR A 288 5.56 -4.31 -11.22
CA THR A 288 5.84 -3.85 -12.59
C THR A 288 5.34 -4.86 -13.62
N ILE A 289 5.62 -6.14 -13.44
CA ILE A 289 5.24 -7.23 -14.34
C ILE A 289 3.71 -7.37 -14.39
N LEU A 290 3.04 -7.41 -13.23
CA LEU A 290 1.59 -7.56 -13.16
C LEU A 290 0.88 -6.38 -13.82
N HIS A 291 1.37 -5.16 -13.62
CA HIS A 291 0.84 -3.97 -14.29
C HIS A 291 0.98 -4.05 -15.81
N ARG A 292 2.12 -4.52 -16.33
CA ARG A 292 2.32 -4.73 -17.77
C ARG A 292 1.46 -5.85 -18.35
N ILE A 293 1.30 -6.97 -17.60
CA ILE A 293 0.37 -8.06 -17.99
C ILE A 293 -1.06 -7.52 -18.05
N TYR A 294 -1.52 -6.78 -17.04
CA TYR A 294 -2.84 -6.17 -17.04
C TYR A 294 -3.08 -5.22 -18.23
N GLY A 295 -2.06 -4.45 -18.60
CA GLY A 295 -2.10 -3.57 -19.77
C GLY A 295 -2.24 -4.35 -21.07
N LYS A 296 -1.39 -5.37 -21.28
CA LYS A 296 -1.24 -6.12 -22.53
C LYS A 296 -2.31 -7.20 -22.73
N PHE A 297 -2.66 -7.97 -21.69
CA PHE A 297 -3.56 -9.14 -21.78
C PHE A 297 -5.00 -8.78 -21.37
N MET A 298 -5.75 -8.17 -22.28
CA MET A 298 -7.13 -7.71 -22.00
C MET A 298 -8.06 -8.83 -21.49
N ALA A 299 -7.87 -10.05 -21.99
CA ALA A 299 -8.68 -11.21 -21.58
C ALA A 299 -8.48 -11.61 -20.10
N LEU A 300 -7.35 -11.27 -19.49
CA LEU A 300 -7.03 -11.59 -18.09
C LEU A 300 -7.48 -10.50 -17.10
N ARG A 301 -7.86 -9.31 -17.57
CA ARG A 301 -8.16 -8.15 -16.70
C ARG A 301 -9.21 -8.43 -15.63
N SER A 302 -10.35 -9.01 -16.02
CA SER A 302 -11.41 -9.32 -15.06
C SER A 302 -10.98 -10.40 -14.07
N PHE A 303 -10.21 -11.38 -14.51
CA PHE A 303 -9.65 -12.42 -13.67
C PHE A 303 -8.66 -11.84 -12.65
N ILE A 304 -7.72 -11.01 -13.11
CA ILE A 304 -6.72 -10.36 -12.24
C ILE A 304 -7.42 -9.51 -11.16
N ARG A 305 -8.41 -8.69 -11.51
CA ARG A 305 -9.16 -7.90 -10.52
C ARG A 305 -9.82 -8.79 -9.47
N ARG A 306 -10.48 -9.90 -9.88
CA ARG A 306 -11.09 -10.85 -8.95
C ARG A 306 -10.06 -11.56 -8.07
N ALA A 307 -8.93 -11.95 -8.64
CA ALA A 307 -7.87 -12.60 -7.89
C ALA A 307 -7.25 -11.65 -6.83
N ILE A 308 -7.01 -10.38 -7.16
CA ILE A 308 -6.60 -9.35 -6.20
C ILE A 308 -7.67 -9.17 -5.11
N GLN A 309 -8.97 -9.17 -5.48
CA GLN A 309 -10.07 -9.10 -4.51
C GLN A 309 -10.03 -10.26 -3.52
N HIS A 310 -9.71 -11.47 -3.98
CA HIS A 310 -9.55 -12.63 -3.09
C HIS A 310 -8.36 -12.49 -2.14
N VAL A 311 -7.24 -11.94 -2.61
CA VAL A 311 -6.11 -11.62 -1.71
C VAL A 311 -6.56 -10.65 -0.61
N PHE A 312 -7.30 -9.58 -0.95
CA PHE A 312 -7.81 -8.65 0.04
C PHE A 312 -8.81 -9.28 1.01
N PHE A 313 -9.69 -10.16 0.54
CA PHE A 313 -10.59 -10.90 1.43
C PHE A 313 -9.82 -11.79 2.41
N LYS A 314 -8.77 -12.44 1.94
CA LYS A 314 -7.89 -13.23 2.82
C LYS A 314 -7.26 -12.33 3.91
N VAL A 315 -6.76 -11.16 3.54
CA VAL A 315 -6.17 -10.20 4.49
C VAL A 315 -7.20 -9.66 5.49
N ILE A 316 -8.42 -9.36 5.04
CA ILE A 316 -9.46 -8.75 5.89
C ILE A 316 -10.04 -9.77 6.88
N TYR A 317 -10.23 -11.03 6.44
CA TYR A 317 -11.03 -12.00 7.18
C TYR A 317 -10.25 -13.21 7.73
N GLU A 318 -9.01 -13.45 7.25
CA GLU A 318 -8.25 -14.64 7.61
C GLU A 318 -6.88 -14.34 8.20
N SER A 319 -5.98 -13.69 7.43
CA SER A 319 -4.56 -13.60 7.80
C SER A 319 -4.16 -12.35 8.57
N GLU A 320 -4.96 -11.28 8.51
CA GLU A 320 -4.68 -9.93 9.05
C GLU A 320 -3.37 -9.27 8.53
N THR A 321 -2.47 -10.03 7.93
CA THR A 321 -1.17 -9.56 7.41
C THR A 321 -0.91 -10.11 6.02
N HIS A 322 -0.30 -9.32 5.15
CA HIS A 322 0.18 -9.69 3.83
C HIS A 322 1.15 -8.61 3.33
N ASN A 323 2.34 -9.00 2.92
CA ASN A 323 3.42 -8.05 2.62
C ASN A 323 3.17 -7.18 1.39
N GLY A 324 2.45 -7.69 0.38
CA GLY A 324 2.26 -7.03 -0.92
C GLY A 324 0.95 -6.26 -1.08
N VAL A 325 0.22 -5.94 -0.02
CA VAL A 325 -1.04 -5.17 -0.14
C VAL A 325 -0.77 -3.79 -0.75
N GLY A 326 0.30 -3.12 -0.34
CA GLY A 326 0.68 -1.80 -0.85
C GLY A 326 0.91 -1.82 -2.36
N GLU A 327 1.73 -2.77 -2.85
CA GLU A 327 2.05 -2.92 -4.27
C GLU A 327 0.81 -3.28 -5.11
N LEU A 328 -0.09 -4.11 -4.59
CA LEU A 328 -1.36 -4.42 -5.25
C LEU A 328 -2.28 -3.20 -5.33
N LEU A 329 -2.33 -2.37 -4.28
CA LEU A 329 -3.08 -1.11 -4.27
C LEU A 329 -2.48 -0.07 -5.23
N GLU A 330 -1.15 0.01 -5.40
CA GLU A 330 -0.52 0.88 -6.39
C GLU A 330 -0.94 0.50 -7.82
N ILE A 331 -0.96 -0.80 -8.14
CA ILE A 331 -1.46 -1.29 -9.42
C ILE A 331 -2.93 -0.92 -9.59
N LEU A 332 -3.74 -1.12 -8.56
CA LEU A 332 -5.17 -0.81 -8.59
C LEU A 332 -5.45 0.67 -8.75
N GLY A 333 -4.69 1.55 -8.12
CA GLY A 333 -4.80 2.99 -8.31
C GLY A 333 -4.64 3.39 -9.78
N SER A 334 -3.67 2.79 -10.48
CA SER A 334 -3.50 2.97 -11.93
C SER A 334 -4.67 2.39 -12.73
N ILE A 335 -5.18 1.22 -12.35
CA ILE A 335 -6.31 0.56 -13.00
C ILE A 335 -7.60 1.38 -12.84
N ILE A 336 -7.88 1.87 -11.62
CA ILE A 336 -9.06 2.70 -11.31
C ILE A 336 -9.03 4.00 -12.10
N ASN A 337 -7.86 4.64 -12.19
CA ASN A 337 -7.69 5.84 -13.02
C ASN A 337 -8.03 5.58 -14.49
N GLY A 338 -7.77 4.36 -14.99
CA GLY A 338 -8.12 3.93 -16.34
C GLY A 338 -9.57 3.43 -16.55
N PHE A 339 -10.44 3.47 -15.54
CA PHE A 339 -11.82 3.03 -15.71
C PHE A 339 -12.63 3.98 -16.59
N ALA A 340 -13.40 3.40 -17.52
CA ALA A 340 -14.35 4.14 -18.32
C ALA A 340 -15.56 4.59 -17.48
N LEU A 341 -16.13 5.75 -17.84
CA LEU A 341 -17.33 6.28 -17.24
C LEU A 341 -18.57 5.94 -18.10
N PRO A 342 -19.73 5.66 -17.48
CA PRO A 342 -19.97 5.50 -16.04
C PRO A 342 -19.32 4.25 -15.47
N LEU A 343 -19.01 4.25 -14.16
CA LEU A 343 -18.45 3.09 -13.49
C LEU A 343 -19.41 1.90 -13.57
N LYS A 344 -18.86 0.73 -13.88
CA LYS A 344 -19.62 -0.55 -13.86
C LYS A 344 -19.92 -0.96 -12.44
N GLU A 345 -21.01 -1.69 -12.23
CA GLU A 345 -21.38 -2.21 -10.91
C GLU A 345 -20.30 -3.10 -10.31
N GLU A 346 -19.61 -3.93 -11.12
CA GLU A 346 -18.47 -4.74 -10.64
C GLU A 346 -17.35 -3.89 -10.00
N HIS A 347 -17.15 -2.65 -10.47
CA HIS A 347 -16.14 -1.74 -9.93
C HIS A 347 -16.61 -1.11 -8.61
N LYS A 348 -17.89 -0.77 -8.51
CA LYS A 348 -18.48 -0.27 -7.24
C LYS A 348 -18.52 -1.37 -6.18
N ASP A 349 -18.88 -2.58 -6.57
CA ASP A 349 -18.84 -3.76 -5.70
C ASP A 349 -17.42 -4.02 -5.17
N PHE A 350 -16.42 -3.88 -6.01
CA PHE A 350 -15.02 -4.00 -5.61
C PHE A 350 -14.64 -2.96 -4.56
N LEU A 351 -15.05 -1.69 -4.75
CA LEU A 351 -14.85 -0.63 -3.76
C LEU A 351 -15.50 -1.00 -2.42
N ILE A 352 -16.81 -1.31 -2.44
CA ILE A 352 -17.61 -1.51 -1.23
C ILE A 352 -17.21 -2.78 -0.47
N LYS A 353 -16.96 -3.89 -1.21
CA LYS A 353 -16.75 -5.21 -0.61
C LYS A 353 -15.29 -5.52 -0.27
N ALA A 354 -14.34 -4.90 -0.98
CA ALA A 354 -12.92 -5.18 -0.80
C ALA A 354 -12.11 -3.98 -0.30
N LEU A 355 -12.15 -2.84 -1.00
CA LEU A 355 -11.26 -1.72 -0.67
C LEU A 355 -11.65 -1.02 0.64
N ILE A 356 -12.92 -0.65 0.80
CA ILE A 356 -13.38 0.01 2.03
C ILE A 356 -13.13 -0.87 3.27
N PRO A 357 -13.41 -2.21 3.27
CA PRO A 357 -13.12 -3.05 4.43
C PRO A 357 -11.64 -3.20 4.80
N LEU A 358 -10.69 -2.89 3.91
CA LEU A 358 -9.25 -2.86 4.25
C LEU A 358 -8.92 -1.88 5.39
N HIS A 359 -9.74 -0.86 5.60
CA HIS A 359 -9.61 0.04 6.74
C HIS A 359 -9.73 -0.65 8.11
N LYS A 360 -10.30 -1.85 8.19
CA LYS A 360 -10.40 -2.62 9.44
C LYS A 360 -9.06 -3.24 9.85
N VAL A 361 -8.18 -3.54 8.89
CA VAL A 361 -6.96 -4.31 9.10
C VAL A 361 -6.02 -3.59 10.07
N LYS A 362 -5.38 -4.32 10.98
CA LYS A 362 -4.46 -3.74 11.98
C LYS A 362 -3.24 -3.09 11.33
N SER A 363 -2.70 -3.70 10.30
CA SER A 363 -1.53 -3.24 9.54
C SER A 363 -1.83 -2.10 8.54
N LEU A 364 -2.95 -1.39 8.67
CA LEU A 364 -3.35 -0.30 7.76
C LEU A 364 -2.24 0.72 7.51
N ALA A 365 -1.44 1.04 8.51
CA ALA A 365 -0.37 2.03 8.40
C ALA A 365 0.63 1.72 7.28
N SER A 366 0.90 0.44 7.00
CA SER A 366 1.86 0.01 5.98
C SER A 366 1.42 0.26 4.53
N PHE A 367 0.11 0.38 4.28
CA PHE A 367 -0.46 0.59 2.92
C PHE A 367 -1.51 1.71 2.87
N TYR A 368 -1.61 2.50 3.92
CA TYR A 368 -2.61 3.56 4.06
C TYR A 368 -2.60 4.54 2.89
N GLN A 369 -1.41 5.01 2.48
CA GLN A 369 -1.28 6.01 1.41
C GLN A 369 -1.83 5.51 0.07
N GLN A 370 -1.54 4.24 -0.25
CA GLN A 370 -2.02 3.61 -1.47
C GLN A 370 -3.55 3.40 -1.44
N LEU A 371 -4.09 3.06 -0.26
CA LEU A 371 -5.53 2.88 -0.08
C LEU A 371 -6.27 4.22 -0.21
N SER A 372 -5.82 5.27 0.48
CA SER A 372 -6.38 6.63 0.39
C SER A 372 -6.36 7.15 -1.06
N TYR A 373 -5.25 6.91 -1.79
CA TYR A 373 -5.18 7.23 -3.21
C TYR A 373 -6.26 6.51 -4.03
N CYS A 374 -6.49 5.22 -3.79
CA CYS A 374 -7.55 4.48 -4.46
C CYS A 374 -8.94 5.06 -4.14
N MET A 375 -9.21 5.44 -2.89
CA MET A 375 -10.47 6.09 -2.50
C MET A 375 -10.67 7.41 -3.26
N ALA A 376 -9.65 8.27 -3.26
CA ALA A 376 -9.68 9.53 -4.00
C ALA A 376 -9.96 9.33 -5.49
N GLN A 377 -9.33 8.33 -6.12
CA GLN A 377 -9.57 8.01 -7.54
C GLN A 377 -11.02 7.56 -7.80
N TYR A 378 -11.65 6.83 -6.89
CA TYR A 378 -13.07 6.47 -7.02
C TYR A 378 -13.98 7.70 -6.91
N VAL A 379 -13.74 8.60 -5.97
CA VAL A 379 -14.52 9.83 -5.80
C VAL A 379 -14.34 10.78 -6.99
N GLU A 380 -13.14 10.87 -7.56
CA GLU A 380 -12.90 11.62 -8.82
C GLU A 380 -13.71 11.07 -10.00
N LYS A 381 -13.92 9.75 -10.07
CA LYS A 381 -14.70 9.09 -11.11
C LYS A 381 -16.22 9.22 -10.92
N ASP A 382 -16.69 9.04 -9.68
CA ASP A 382 -18.10 9.20 -9.31
C ASP A 382 -18.20 9.88 -7.94
N PRO A 383 -18.46 11.21 -7.87
CA PRO A 383 -18.53 11.95 -6.62
C PRO A 383 -19.56 11.42 -5.62
N ARG A 384 -20.58 10.69 -6.06
CA ARG A 384 -21.61 10.10 -5.20
C ARG A 384 -21.05 9.04 -4.26
N LEU A 385 -19.92 8.38 -4.64
CA LEU A 385 -19.26 7.38 -3.83
C LEU A 385 -18.60 7.96 -2.56
N ALA A 386 -18.42 9.27 -2.49
CA ALA A 386 -17.92 9.93 -1.28
C ALA A 386 -18.80 9.63 -0.05
N TYR A 387 -20.12 9.58 -0.24
CA TYR A 387 -21.06 9.23 0.81
C TYR A 387 -20.81 7.81 1.35
N ASP A 388 -20.67 6.83 0.47
CA ASP A 388 -20.46 5.42 0.86
C ASP A 388 -19.09 5.23 1.54
N ILE A 389 -18.05 5.88 1.03
CA ILE A 389 -16.69 5.83 1.61
C ILE A 389 -16.70 6.44 3.00
N ILE A 390 -17.12 7.69 3.16
CA ILE A 390 -17.06 8.41 4.43
C ILE A 390 -17.96 7.74 5.49
N THR A 391 -19.20 7.37 5.16
CA THR A 391 -20.09 6.71 6.11
C THR A 391 -19.57 5.35 6.56
N SER A 392 -18.90 4.62 5.67
CA SER A 392 -18.27 3.34 6.02
C SER A 392 -17.04 3.54 6.90
N MET A 393 -16.20 4.55 6.62
CA MET A 393 -15.09 4.91 7.50
C MET A 393 -15.58 5.28 8.91
N LEU A 394 -16.64 6.07 9.01
CA LEU A 394 -17.24 6.43 10.31
C LEU A 394 -17.76 5.19 11.06
N ARG A 395 -18.27 4.18 10.34
CA ARG A 395 -18.69 2.90 10.92
C ARG A 395 -17.51 2.06 11.43
N TYR A 396 -16.36 2.12 10.77
CA TYR A 396 -15.15 1.37 11.11
C TYR A 396 -14.18 2.15 11.99
N TRP A 397 -14.64 3.24 12.61
CA TRP A 397 -13.80 4.14 13.38
C TRP A 397 -12.99 3.42 14.47
N PRO A 398 -11.65 3.53 14.47
CA PRO A 398 -10.79 2.79 15.39
C PRO A 398 -10.66 3.50 16.75
N VAL A 399 -11.67 3.42 17.60
CA VAL A 399 -11.76 4.18 18.87
C VAL A 399 -10.57 3.93 19.81
N SER A 400 -10.03 2.71 19.83
CA SER A 400 -8.96 2.30 20.74
C SER A 400 -7.54 2.54 20.21
N ILE A 401 -7.37 2.84 18.91
CA ILE A 401 -6.06 2.99 18.26
C ILE A 401 -5.91 4.41 17.74
N THR A 402 -5.28 5.29 18.54
CA THR A 402 -5.17 6.72 18.25
C THR A 402 -4.36 7.02 16.99
N SER A 403 -3.26 6.32 16.74
CA SER A 403 -2.48 6.45 15.49
C SER A 403 -3.32 6.16 14.25
N LYS A 404 -4.17 5.15 14.31
CA LYS A 404 -5.08 4.81 13.22
C LYS A 404 -6.20 5.84 13.06
N GLN A 405 -6.69 6.48 14.17
CA GLN A 405 -7.63 7.59 14.08
C GLN A 405 -7.04 8.78 13.31
N VAL A 406 -5.75 9.09 13.50
CA VAL A 406 -5.07 10.16 12.75
C VAL A 406 -5.05 9.86 11.26
N LEU A 407 -4.78 8.60 10.86
CA LEU A 407 -4.84 8.20 9.45
C LEU A 407 -6.26 8.38 8.88
N PHE A 408 -7.29 7.97 9.62
CA PHE A 408 -8.69 8.18 9.21
C PHE A 408 -9.05 9.66 9.05
N LEU A 409 -8.58 10.52 9.95
CA LEU A 409 -8.77 11.97 9.82
C LEU A 409 -8.07 12.54 8.59
N ASN A 410 -6.86 12.07 8.26
CA ASN A 410 -6.16 12.48 7.04
C ASN A 410 -6.97 12.13 5.79
N GLU A 411 -7.45 10.89 5.71
CA GLU A 411 -8.23 10.42 4.56
C GLU A 411 -9.61 11.09 4.46
N LEU A 412 -10.25 11.36 5.60
CA LEU A 412 -11.49 12.14 5.63
C LEU A 412 -11.28 13.54 5.05
N GLU A 413 -10.20 14.24 5.42
CA GLU A 413 -9.91 15.56 4.84
C GLU A 413 -9.72 15.47 3.33
N GLU A 414 -8.89 14.54 2.86
CA GLU A 414 -8.65 14.33 1.43
C GLU A 414 -9.94 13.99 0.66
N THR A 415 -10.78 13.13 1.23
CA THR A 415 -12.06 12.73 0.61
C THR A 415 -13.07 13.88 0.63
N LEU A 416 -13.12 14.67 1.71
CA LEU A 416 -14.01 15.84 1.81
C LEU A 416 -13.63 16.94 0.82
N GLU A 417 -12.35 17.14 0.51
CA GLU A 417 -11.91 18.09 -0.53
C GLU A 417 -12.46 17.73 -1.92
N LEU A 418 -12.78 16.46 -2.16
CA LEU A 418 -13.35 15.97 -3.41
C LEU A 418 -14.89 15.86 -3.37
N THR A 419 -15.49 15.92 -2.17
CA THR A 419 -16.92 15.72 -1.96
C THR A 419 -17.74 16.91 -2.48
N GLN A 420 -18.84 16.63 -3.17
CA GLN A 420 -19.78 17.66 -3.64
C GLN A 420 -20.75 18.07 -2.52
N PRO A 421 -21.28 19.33 -2.55
CA PRO A 421 -22.18 19.82 -1.51
C PRO A 421 -23.43 18.94 -1.25
N PRO A 422 -24.11 18.37 -2.26
CA PRO A 422 -25.26 17.49 -2.00
C PRO A 422 -24.90 16.23 -1.21
N GLU A 423 -23.75 15.62 -1.49
CA GLU A 423 -23.29 14.43 -0.78
C GLU A 423 -22.84 14.78 0.65
N PHE A 424 -22.19 15.95 0.82
CA PHE A 424 -21.84 16.45 2.14
C PHE A 424 -23.08 16.65 3.02
N HIS A 425 -24.13 17.28 2.51
CA HIS A 425 -25.37 17.53 3.25
C HIS A 425 -26.03 16.23 3.76
N ARG A 426 -25.92 15.13 3.01
CA ARG A 426 -26.48 13.82 3.40
C ARG A 426 -25.78 13.18 4.61
N MET A 427 -24.50 13.46 4.82
CA MET A 427 -23.68 12.80 5.86
C MET A 427 -23.18 13.74 6.96
N GLN A 428 -23.42 15.03 6.85
CA GLN A 428 -22.84 16.06 7.71
C GLN A 428 -23.12 15.83 9.20
N ASP A 429 -24.33 15.40 9.58
CA ASP A 429 -24.69 15.17 10.97
C ASP A 429 -23.83 14.05 11.60
N VAL A 430 -23.78 12.88 10.96
CA VAL A 430 -23.00 11.73 11.45
C VAL A 430 -21.51 12.05 11.49
N LEU A 431 -21.02 12.74 10.45
CA LEU A 431 -19.63 13.15 10.34
C LEU A 431 -19.26 14.11 11.48
N PHE A 432 -20.03 15.19 11.67
CA PHE A 432 -19.68 16.22 12.66
C PHE A 432 -19.87 15.76 14.11
N ARG A 433 -20.80 14.84 14.38
CA ARG A 433 -20.85 14.15 15.68
C ARG A 433 -19.57 13.35 15.96
N ARG A 434 -19.01 12.69 14.95
CA ARG A 434 -17.73 12.00 15.10
C ARG A 434 -16.57 12.99 15.30
N LEU A 435 -16.53 14.07 14.53
CA LEU A 435 -15.50 15.10 14.67
C LEU A 435 -15.56 15.78 16.05
N ALA A 436 -16.77 16.03 16.60
CA ALA A 436 -16.95 16.54 17.95
C ALA A 436 -16.32 15.63 19.02
N LEU A 437 -16.49 14.30 18.88
CA LEU A 437 -15.84 13.32 19.75
C LEU A 437 -14.31 13.33 19.58
N CYS A 438 -13.80 13.54 18.38
CA CYS A 438 -12.36 13.64 18.12
C CYS A 438 -11.76 14.92 18.68
N ILE A 439 -12.46 16.05 18.61
CA ILE A 439 -12.03 17.32 19.23
C ILE A 439 -11.87 17.15 20.75
N THR A 440 -12.81 16.46 21.39
CA THR A 440 -12.76 16.22 22.84
C THR A 440 -11.89 15.05 23.26
N CYS A 441 -11.15 14.43 22.31
CA CYS A 441 -10.27 13.32 22.60
C CYS A 441 -9.08 13.78 23.47
N PRO A 442 -8.73 13.07 24.54
CA PRO A 442 -7.57 13.42 25.38
C PRO A 442 -6.23 13.24 24.66
N HIS A 443 -6.20 12.52 23.56
CA HIS A 443 -4.99 12.35 22.75
C HIS A 443 -4.81 13.57 21.82
N PHE A 444 -3.76 14.37 22.09
CA PHE A 444 -3.56 15.67 21.44
C PHE A 444 -3.48 15.62 19.92
N GLN A 445 -2.83 14.60 19.32
CA GLN A 445 -2.73 14.48 17.86
C GLN A 445 -4.08 14.26 17.19
N VAL A 446 -5.01 13.53 17.83
CA VAL A 446 -6.37 13.34 17.30
C VAL A 446 -7.15 14.65 17.33
N ALA A 447 -7.10 15.36 18.46
CA ALA A 447 -7.76 16.67 18.60
C ALA A 447 -7.18 17.72 17.64
N GLU A 448 -5.85 17.84 17.60
CA GLU A 448 -5.13 18.74 16.71
C GLU A 448 -5.45 18.45 15.23
N ARG A 449 -5.38 17.19 14.82
CA ARG A 449 -5.64 16.80 13.44
C ARG A 449 -7.09 17.10 13.02
N THR A 450 -8.02 16.96 13.96
CA THR A 450 -9.42 17.30 13.72
C THR A 450 -9.61 18.81 13.56
N LEU A 451 -8.95 19.62 14.39
CA LEU A 451 -9.01 21.08 14.29
C LEU A 451 -8.41 21.63 12.98
N PHE A 452 -7.49 20.89 12.35
CA PHE A 452 -6.92 21.27 11.04
C PHE A 452 -7.90 21.24 9.88
N PHE A 453 -9.08 20.65 10.02
CA PHE A 453 -10.13 20.72 9.00
C PHE A 453 -10.55 22.17 8.70
N TRP A 454 -10.45 23.07 9.67
CA TRP A 454 -10.73 24.51 9.50
C TRP A 454 -9.62 25.27 8.76
N ASN A 455 -8.48 24.65 8.49
CA ASN A 455 -7.42 25.22 7.66
C ASN A 455 -7.63 25.00 6.15
N THR A 456 -8.63 24.23 5.77
CA THR A 456 -8.93 23.89 4.38
C THR A 456 -10.11 24.72 3.89
N ASP A 457 -9.86 25.73 3.03
CA ASP A 457 -10.84 26.69 2.53
C ASP A 457 -12.13 26.05 2.01
N TYR A 458 -12.01 24.90 1.32
CA TYR A 458 -13.16 24.22 0.76
C TYR A 458 -14.05 23.60 1.86
N ILE A 459 -13.44 22.97 2.85
CA ILE A 459 -14.18 22.38 3.99
C ILE A 459 -14.86 23.50 4.79
N VAL A 460 -14.16 24.62 5.03
CA VAL A 460 -14.75 25.80 5.70
C VAL A 460 -15.95 26.33 4.92
N LYS A 461 -15.91 26.36 3.59
CA LYS A 461 -17.07 26.74 2.76
C LYS A 461 -18.25 25.78 2.92
N LEU A 462 -17.99 24.46 2.97
CA LEU A 462 -19.04 23.45 3.21
C LEU A 462 -19.66 23.64 4.60
N ILE A 463 -18.85 23.88 5.63
CA ILE A 463 -19.31 24.14 7.01
C ILE A 463 -20.18 25.40 7.05
N ASN A 464 -19.70 26.51 6.49
CA ASN A 464 -20.43 27.77 6.49
C ASN A 464 -21.74 27.71 5.71
N SER A 465 -21.82 26.92 4.65
CA SER A 465 -23.05 26.70 3.88
C SER A 465 -24.11 25.90 4.66
N ASN A 466 -23.69 25.10 5.65
CA ASN A 466 -24.55 24.23 6.45
C ASN A 466 -24.47 24.59 7.96
N ARG A 467 -24.08 25.83 8.31
CA ARG A 467 -23.79 26.26 9.68
C ARG A 467 -24.95 26.09 10.66
N GLN A 468 -26.20 26.26 10.20
CA GLN A 468 -27.38 26.10 11.01
C GLN A 468 -27.49 24.72 11.68
N GLU A 469 -27.05 23.69 10.98
CA GLU A 469 -27.05 22.31 11.46
C GLU A 469 -25.75 21.93 12.19
N LEU A 470 -24.62 22.50 11.77
CA LEU A 470 -23.30 22.07 12.24
C LEU A 470 -22.81 22.80 13.48
N PHE A 471 -23.12 24.11 13.66
CA PHE A 471 -22.70 24.87 14.83
C PHE A 471 -23.23 24.27 16.12
N PRO A 472 -24.53 23.89 16.24
CA PRO A 472 -25.03 23.25 17.44
C PRO A 472 -24.30 21.97 17.85
N ILE A 473 -23.74 21.24 16.89
CA ILE A 473 -23.03 19.98 17.14
C ILE A 473 -21.60 20.24 17.65
N ILE A 474 -20.91 21.24 17.07
CA ILE A 474 -19.47 21.39 17.25
C ILE A 474 -19.09 22.37 18.38
N ILE A 475 -19.90 23.41 18.61
CA ILE A 475 -19.57 24.48 19.55
C ILE A 475 -19.40 23.96 20.99
N GLY A 476 -20.26 23.05 21.43
CA GLY A 476 -20.14 22.43 22.76
C GLY A 476 -18.82 21.66 22.94
N ALA A 477 -18.40 20.90 21.89
CA ALA A 477 -17.14 20.19 21.91
C ALA A 477 -15.92 21.12 21.95
N LEU A 478 -15.98 22.24 21.20
CA LEU A 478 -14.92 23.26 21.20
C LEU A 478 -14.82 23.95 22.56
N TYR A 479 -15.93 24.33 23.18
CA TYR A 479 -15.93 24.92 24.54
C TYR A 479 -15.37 23.97 25.58
N LYS A 480 -15.78 22.69 25.55
CA LYS A 480 -15.23 21.67 26.44
C LYS A 480 -13.72 21.55 26.28
N ASN A 481 -13.26 21.46 25.01
CA ASN A 481 -11.84 21.34 24.68
C ASN A 481 -11.05 22.59 25.13
N SER A 482 -11.58 23.79 24.93
CA SER A 482 -10.93 25.04 25.35
C SER A 482 -10.75 25.18 26.87
N LYS A 483 -11.61 24.51 27.68
CA LYS A 483 -11.53 24.53 29.15
C LYS A 483 -10.69 23.39 29.73
N GLN A 484 -10.72 22.21 29.13
CA GLN A 484 -10.30 20.95 29.77
C GLN A 484 -9.10 20.28 29.14
N HIS A 485 -8.74 20.60 27.88
CA HIS A 485 -7.64 19.91 27.23
C HIS A 485 -6.29 20.31 27.85
N TRP A 486 -5.43 19.33 28.12
CA TRP A 486 -4.14 19.53 28.80
C TRP A 486 -3.05 20.16 27.92
N ASN A 487 -3.16 20.07 26.58
CA ASN A 487 -2.13 20.52 25.64
C ASN A 487 -2.41 21.97 25.19
N SER A 488 -1.45 22.88 25.38
CA SER A 488 -1.57 24.32 25.07
C SER A 488 -1.71 24.61 23.56
N ALA A 489 -1.06 23.81 22.68
CA ALA A 489 -1.20 23.98 21.25
C ALA A 489 -2.64 23.70 20.78
N VAL A 490 -3.26 22.64 21.33
CA VAL A 490 -4.67 22.32 21.06
C VAL A 490 -5.60 23.43 21.55
N HIS A 491 -5.31 24.05 22.70
CA HIS A 491 -6.05 25.25 23.16
C HIS A 491 -6.00 26.38 22.13
N GLY A 492 -4.80 26.74 21.66
CA GLY A 492 -4.64 27.80 20.66
C GLY A 492 -5.41 27.53 19.37
N LEU A 493 -5.36 26.29 18.87
CA LEU A 493 -6.11 25.87 17.68
C LEU A 493 -7.63 25.93 17.92
N THR A 494 -8.08 25.50 19.11
CA THR A 494 -9.50 25.55 19.47
C THR A 494 -10.03 27.00 19.50
N PHE A 495 -9.27 27.93 20.06
CA PHE A 495 -9.65 29.35 20.07
C PHE A 495 -9.68 29.95 18.65
N ASN A 496 -8.74 29.56 17.77
CA ASN A 496 -8.77 29.97 16.37
C ASN A 496 -10.04 29.49 15.67
N VAL A 497 -10.45 28.23 15.88
CA VAL A 497 -11.69 27.71 15.31
C VAL A 497 -12.92 28.43 15.87
N LEU A 498 -13.01 28.63 17.20
CA LEU A 498 -14.10 29.39 17.81
C LEU A 498 -14.22 30.80 17.22
N LYS A 499 -13.08 31.48 17.01
CA LYS A 499 -13.04 32.80 16.39
C LYS A 499 -13.57 32.76 14.95
N LEU A 500 -13.17 31.76 14.14
CA LEU A 500 -13.67 31.59 12.77
C LEU A 500 -15.20 31.39 12.72
N LEU A 501 -15.74 30.58 13.65
CA LEU A 501 -17.19 30.35 13.73
C LEU A 501 -17.94 31.62 14.16
N MET A 502 -17.41 32.38 15.11
CA MET A 502 -17.96 33.66 15.55
C MET A 502 -17.95 34.70 14.42
N GLU A 503 -16.87 34.79 13.64
CA GLU A 503 -16.76 35.69 12.49
C GLU A 503 -17.71 35.31 11.34
N ALA A 504 -18.01 34.00 11.18
CA ALA A 504 -18.87 33.50 10.11
C ALA A 504 -20.37 33.80 10.36
N ASP A 505 -20.85 33.71 11.62
CA ASP A 505 -22.23 34.02 12.00
C ASP A 505 -22.31 34.33 13.51
N PRO A 506 -22.16 35.62 13.92
CA PRO A 506 -22.15 36.00 15.33
C PRO A 506 -23.46 35.67 16.06
N GLY A 507 -24.61 35.85 15.41
CA GLY A 507 -25.91 35.61 16.00
C GLY A 507 -26.15 34.14 16.35
N LEU A 508 -25.90 33.25 15.38
CA LEU A 508 -25.99 31.81 15.56
C LEU A 508 -24.95 31.29 16.57
N PHE A 509 -23.75 31.86 16.57
CA PHE A 509 -22.70 31.51 17.53
C PHE A 509 -23.14 31.84 18.97
N ASP A 510 -23.71 33.01 19.20
CA ASP A 510 -24.20 33.44 20.53
C ASP A 510 -25.36 32.57 20.99
N GLU A 511 -26.31 32.23 20.11
CA GLU A 511 -27.42 31.34 20.42
C GLU A 511 -26.91 29.94 20.82
N CYS A 512 -26.04 29.33 20.03
CA CYS A 512 -25.47 28.03 20.33
C CYS A 512 -24.64 28.03 21.63
N SER A 513 -23.91 29.11 21.87
CA SER A 513 -23.11 29.29 23.09
C SER A 513 -23.98 29.45 24.35
N ALA A 514 -25.11 30.17 24.25
CA ALA A 514 -26.08 30.28 25.32
C ALA A 514 -26.75 28.95 25.64
N LYS A 515 -27.16 28.22 24.60
CA LYS A 515 -27.70 26.86 24.73
C LYS A 515 -26.73 25.92 25.42
N HIS A 516 -25.47 25.89 24.95
CA HIS A 516 -24.44 25.02 25.56
C HIS A 516 -24.24 25.34 27.06
N ARG A 517 -24.23 26.61 27.46
CA ARG A 517 -24.13 26.99 28.89
C ARG A 517 -25.30 26.46 29.69
N ALA A 518 -26.53 26.60 29.17
CA ALA A 518 -27.73 26.09 29.84
C ALA A 518 -27.69 24.55 29.97
N ASP A 519 -27.26 23.85 28.94
CA ASP A 519 -27.09 22.38 28.94
C ASP A 519 -26.02 21.94 29.96
N GLU A 520 -24.87 22.66 30.04
CA GLU A 520 -23.78 22.40 31.00
C GLU A 520 -24.27 22.60 32.46
N GLU A 521 -25.05 23.65 32.72
CA GLU A 521 -25.66 23.92 34.04
C GLU A 521 -26.69 22.84 34.44
N GLU A 522 -27.49 22.39 33.49
CA GLU A 522 -28.45 21.32 33.73
C GLU A 522 -27.76 19.97 33.97
N GLU A 523 -26.71 19.65 33.22
CA GLU A 523 -25.90 18.44 33.43
C GLU A 523 -25.23 18.46 34.81
N GLY A 524 -24.70 19.61 35.25
CA GLY A 524 -24.14 19.80 36.59
C GLY A 524 -25.19 19.57 37.69
N ARG A 525 -26.42 20.07 37.52
CA ARG A 525 -27.53 19.80 38.47
C ARG A 525 -27.88 18.30 38.52
N ARG A 526 -27.97 17.63 37.37
CA ARG A 526 -28.25 16.20 37.31
C ARG A 526 -27.14 15.36 37.96
N GLU A 527 -25.89 15.78 37.82
CA GLU A 527 -24.74 15.11 38.43
C GLU A 527 -24.74 15.27 39.97
N GLN A 528 -25.02 16.46 40.46
CA GLN A 528 -25.18 16.71 41.91
C GLN A 528 -26.34 15.89 42.50
N GLU A 529 -27.47 15.80 41.81
CA GLU A 529 -28.59 14.98 42.25
C GLU A 529 -28.25 13.50 42.26
N ARG A 530 -27.51 13.03 41.28
CA ARG A 530 -27.00 11.63 41.19
C ARG A 530 -26.04 11.32 42.35
N ALA A 531 -25.10 12.22 42.61
CA ALA A 531 -24.17 12.09 43.72
C ALA A 531 -24.92 12.04 45.08
N ARG A 532 -25.92 12.92 45.28
CA ARG A 532 -26.75 12.90 46.46
C ARG A 532 -27.52 11.59 46.65
N LYS A 533 -28.11 11.05 45.57
CA LYS A 533 -28.78 9.74 45.61
C LYS A 533 -27.81 8.61 45.98
N TRP A 534 -26.57 8.64 45.46
CA TRP A 534 -25.53 7.68 45.86
C TRP A 534 -25.15 7.79 47.32
N GLN A 535 -24.99 8.99 47.83
CA GLN A 535 -24.68 9.23 49.26
C GLN A 535 -25.78 8.67 50.17
N VAL A 536 -27.05 8.94 49.86
CA VAL A 536 -28.18 8.39 50.64
C VAL A 536 -28.19 6.84 50.60
N LEU A 537 -27.91 6.24 49.43
CA LEU A 537 -27.83 4.78 49.35
C LEU A 537 -26.67 4.21 50.18
N GLN A 538 -25.55 4.89 50.23
CA GLN A 538 -24.41 4.50 51.05
C GLN A 538 -24.70 4.60 52.53
N GLU A 539 -25.33 5.70 52.98
CA GLU A 539 -25.79 5.86 54.38
C GLU A 539 -26.78 4.77 54.79
N MET A 540 -27.74 4.42 53.91
CA MET A 540 -28.69 3.33 54.17
C MET A 540 -28.00 1.97 54.25
N HIS A 541 -26.99 1.71 53.41
CA HIS A 541 -26.22 0.49 53.47
C HIS A 541 -25.41 0.41 54.76
N ASP A 542 -24.71 1.47 55.13
CA ASP A 542 -23.89 1.53 56.36
C ASP A 542 -24.74 1.39 57.64
N ALA A 543 -25.94 1.95 57.62
CA ALA A 543 -26.89 1.75 58.70
C ALA A 543 -27.33 0.29 58.84
N LYS A 544 -27.58 -0.41 57.71
CA LYS A 544 -27.94 -1.84 57.72
C LYS A 544 -26.80 -2.75 58.13
N VAL A 545 -25.55 -2.41 57.82
CA VAL A 545 -24.37 -3.18 58.22
C VAL A 545 -24.04 -3.02 59.69
N LYS A 546 -24.41 -1.89 60.30
CA LYS A 546 -24.21 -1.61 61.73
C LYS A 546 -25.33 -2.14 62.66
N ALA A 547 -26.49 -2.47 62.09
CA ALA A 547 -27.61 -3.10 62.78
C ALA A 547 -27.50 -4.64 62.72
#